data_5e11d4114bdc965a8ac63885fc67733b
#
_entry.id   5e11d4114bdc965a8ac63885fc67733b
#
_cell.length_a   1.000
_cell.length_b   1.000
_cell.length_c   1.000
_cell.angle_alpha   90.00
_cell.angle_beta   90.00
_cell.angle_gamma   90.00
#
_symmetry.space_group_name_H-M   'P 1'
#
loop_
_entity.id
_entity.type
_entity.pdbx_description
1 polymer ?
#
loop_
_entity_poly.entity_id
_entity_poly.type
_entity_poly.pdbx_seq_one_letter_code
_entity_poly.pdbx_strand_id
1 'polypeptide(L)'
;MNKKWELSENIEHSLMESLLLKEGEIIKKSPAKLVSFHKTSSGDFYVKRSRHASFVFRPQKYWFKDCPARWEWSVAQTAQSLGVAVVDHLAICEFWSAIGLQEDILITRAFNGKPLHLAANVDPYRVIEFVNSCHKKGMVHGDLHPANILIDSSSGELRLADLKGVRFEGNPDQEKQKEDVAYLNIHFPMPLSADLLHLSNRIRSKKMAVRYRRCLKENREFGPQIHGCSKWWVRKPMINNELNKILTTPDEVLGGKSLLKAGRTSTVGHCNNLVVKRYNFKKPLNLIKDLFRQTKARRAFQLGYHLELVGISTPRVVAVAEHRSLGFALRSYLVMEKIAEAKDLADMNYDMPNLTRSLAKLIGKMHAEGFVHRDLKASNILIDPYGKPYLIDLDGLTYSRQVSARMAVSNLKRLERGLIGKPLFTKLNWISFLRVYCLESGFCLSDLRV
;
A
#
# COMPACT_ATOMS: atom_id res chain seq x y z
N MET A 1 -8.61 -29.68 -26.94
CA MET A 1 -7.72 -28.55 -26.71
C MET A 1 -6.40 -28.79 -27.45
N ASN A 2 -5.97 -27.86 -28.28
CA ASN A 2 -4.67 -27.93 -28.95
C ASN A 2 -3.59 -27.41 -27.99
N LYS A 3 -2.52 -28.19 -27.79
CA LYS A 3 -1.41 -27.88 -26.88
C LYS A 3 -0.20 -27.50 -27.70
N LYS A 4 0.35 -26.30 -27.45
CA LYS A 4 1.55 -25.79 -28.14
C LYS A 4 2.66 -25.59 -27.14
N TRP A 5 3.84 -26.16 -27.43
CA TRP A 5 5.04 -26.03 -26.65
C TRP A 5 6.11 -25.21 -27.39
N GLU A 6 6.89 -24.50 -26.60
CA GLU A 6 8.17 -23.92 -27.00
C GLU A 6 9.16 -24.15 -25.87
N LEU A 7 10.35 -24.66 -26.17
CA LEU A 7 11.35 -25.12 -25.22
C LEU A 7 12.68 -24.41 -25.53
N SER A 8 13.45 -24.12 -24.48
CA SER A 8 14.85 -23.73 -24.66
C SER A 8 15.70 -24.91 -25.13
N GLU A 9 16.84 -24.62 -25.75
CA GLU A 9 17.79 -25.64 -26.17
C GLU A 9 18.18 -26.56 -25.01
N ASN A 10 18.33 -27.86 -25.30
CA ASN A 10 18.74 -28.92 -24.37
C ASN A 10 17.76 -29.23 -23.21
N ILE A 11 16.48 -28.90 -23.36
CA ILE A 11 15.45 -29.28 -22.39
C ILE A 11 14.60 -30.43 -22.91
N GLU A 12 14.49 -31.50 -22.12
CA GLU A 12 13.67 -32.65 -22.46
C GLU A 12 12.16 -32.33 -22.32
N HIS A 13 11.44 -32.55 -23.40
CA HIS A 13 9.98 -32.35 -23.42
C HIS A 13 9.25 -33.23 -22.38
N SER A 14 9.70 -34.47 -22.18
CA SER A 14 9.18 -35.42 -21.20
C SER A 14 9.23 -34.90 -19.77
N LEU A 15 10.33 -34.24 -19.40
CA LEU A 15 10.48 -33.59 -18.09
C LEU A 15 9.48 -32.46 -17.93
N MET A 16 9.33 -31.59 -18.93
CA MET A 16 8.37 -30.46 -18.88
C MET A 16 6.92 -30.95 -18.78
N GLU A 17 6.56 -32.01 -19.50
CA GLU A 17 5.25 -32.64 -19.37
C GLU A 17 5.01 -33.22 -17.97
N SER A 18 6.00 -33.88 -17.39
CA SER A 18 5.90 -34.44 -16.04
C SER A 18 5.62 -33.38 -14.98
N LEU A 19 6.18 -32.16 -15.13
CA LEU A 19 5.93 -31.03 -14.24
C LEU A 19 4.50 -30.49 -14.32
N LEU A 20 3.83 -30.70 -15.47
CA LEU A 20 2.41 -30.30 -15.60
C LEU A 20 1.46 -31.30 -14.95
N LEU A 21 1.86 -32.57 -14.85
CA LEU A 21 1.05 -33.68 -14.31
C LEU A 21 1.22 -33.83 -12.79
N LYS A 22 2.39 -33.48 -12.27
CA LYS A 22 2.70 -33.60 -10.84
C LYS A 22 2.17 -32.40 -10.05
N GLU A 23 1.65 -32.64 -8.86
CA GLU A 23 1.36 -31.58 -7.90
C GLU A 23 2.67 -31.07 -7.29
N GLY A 24 2.86 -29.73 -7.36
CA GLY A 24 3.96 -29.04 -6.70
C GLY A 24 3.49 -28.28 -5.47
N GLU A 25 4.42 -27.85 -4.65
CA GLU A 25 4.14 -26.95 -3.54
C GLU A 25 3.56 -25.62 -4.04
N ILE A 26 2.37 -25.25 -3.57
CA ILE A 26 1.69 -24.04 -4.00
C ILE A 26 2.30 -22.82 -3.34
N ILE A 27 3.04 -22.03 -4.10
CA ILE A 27 3.63 -20.76 -3.63
C ILE A 27 2.64 -19.61 -3.70
N LYS A 28 1.80 -19.57 -4.75
CA LYS A 28 0.80 -18.51 -4.94
C LYS A 28 -0.41 -19.02 -5.69
N LYS A 29 -1.61 -18.75 -5.14
CA LYS A 29 -2.88 -19.12 -5.77
C LYS A 29 -3.82 -17.93 -5.83
N SER A 30 -4.42 -17.71 -6.99
CA SER A 30 -5.52 -16.77 -7.22
C SER A 30 -6.46 -17.33 -8.28
N PRO A 31 -7.68 -16.81 -8.48
CA PRO A 31 -8.60 -17.34 -9.49
C PRO A 31 -8.02 -17.44 -10.90
N ALA A 32 -7.12 -16.50 -11.27
CA ALA A 32 -6.54 -16.44 -12.61
C ALA A 32 -5.07 -16.92 -12.66
N LYS A 33 -4.41 -17.18 -11.53
CA LYS A 33 -2.97 -17.53 -11.51
C LYS A 33 -2.65 -18.53 -10.42
N LEU A 34 -1.82 -19.51 -10.78
CA LEU A 34 -1.23 -20.48 -9.88
C LEU A 34 0.28 -20.51 -10.11
N VAL A 35 1.06 -20.44 -9.05
CA VAL A 35 2.51 -20.66 -9.08
C VAL A 35 2.83 -21.80 -8.13
N SER A 36 3.46 -22.85 -8.64
CA SER A 36 3.89 -24.00 -7.87
C SER A 36 5.41 -24.21 -7.99
N PHE A 37 5.99 -24.74 -6.96
CA PHE A 37 7.39 -25.13 -6.88
C PHE A 37 7.50 -26.65 -6.94
N HIS A 38 8.41 -27.15 -7.76
CA HIS A 38 8.60 -28.58 -8.00
C HIS A 38 10.06 -28.95 -7.77
N LYS A 39 10.29 -29.92 -6.88
CA LYS A 39 11.58 -30.56 -6.69
C LYS A 39 11.65 -31.83 -7.50
N THR A 40 12.71 -31.99 -8.30
CA THR A 40 12.95 -33.20 -9.10
C THR A 40 14.42 -33.61 -9.03
N SER A 41 14.74 -34.83 -9.49
CA SER A 41 16.13 -35.30 -9.63
C SER A 41 16.95 -34.48 -10.65
N SER A 42 16.25 -33.82 -11.60
CA SER A 42 16.87 -32.98 -12.65
C SER A 42 16.99 -31.53 -12.27
N GLY A 43 16.64 -31.16 -11.02
CA GLY A 43 16.66 -29.79 -10.49
C GLY A 43 15.32 -29.32 -9.99
N ASP A 44 15.29 -28.08 -9.55
CA ASP A 44 14.13 -27.43 -8.98
C ASP A 44 13.52 -26.45 -10.00
N PHE A 45 12.18 -26.36 -10.04
CA PHE A 45 11.45 -25.60 -11.05
C PHE A 45 10.28 -24.82 -10.45
N TYR A 46 10.00 -23.67 -11.04
CA TYR A 46 8.74 -22.96 -10.83
C TYR A 46 7.83 -23.11 -12.06
N VAL A 47 6.59 -23.51 -11.83
CA VAL A 47 5.53 -23.59 -12.85
C VAL A 47 4.50 -22.51 -12.59
N LYS A 48 4.38 -21.57 -13.51
CA LYS A 48 3.49 -20.42 -13.44
C LYS A 48 2.37 -20.57 -14.44
N ARG A 49 1.16 -20.88 -13.98
CA ARG A 49 -0.04 -21.04 -14.79
C ARG A 49 -0.91 -19.81 -14.76
N SER A 50 -1.38 -19.35 -15.92
CA SER A 50 -2.34 -18.26 -16.06
C SER A 50 -3.57 -18.75 -16.79
N ARG A 51 -4.73 -18.69 -16.14
CA ARG A 51 -6.03 -19.11 -16.72
C ARG A 51 -6.74 -17.90 -17.32
N HIS A 52 -7.26 -18.08 -18.53
CA HIS A 52 -7.96 -17.05 -19.30
C HIS A 52 -9.46 -17.36 -19.40
N ALA A 53 -10.05 -18.01 -18.38
CA ALA A 53 -11.42 -18.44 -18.37
C ALA A 53 -12.43 -17.29 -18.50
N SER A 54 -13.35 -17.47 -19.41
CA SER A 54 -14.73 -17.01 -19.56
C SER A 54 -15.13 -15.63 -19.03
N PHE A 55 -14.71 -14.56 -19.70
CA PHE A 55 -15.56 -13.40 -19.93
C PHE A 55 -15.41 -13.02 -21.40
N VAL A 56 -16.53 -12.63 -22.00
CA VAL A 56 -16.64 -12.30 -23.42
C VAL A 56 -15.39 -11.58 -23.92
N PHE A 57 -14.73 -12.12 -24.98
CA PHE A 57 -13.53 -11.62 -25.68
C PHE A 57 -12.14 -11.74 -25.00
N ARG A 58 -11.98 -12.32 -23.82
CA ARG A 58 -10.65 -12.45 -23.21
C ARG A 58 -9.73 -13.51 -23.84
N PRO A 59 -10.22 -14.70 -24.19
CA PRO A 59 -9.40 -15.71 -24.88
C PRO A 59 -9.02 -15.29 -26.31
N GLN A 60 -9.93 -14.65 -27.07
CA GLN A 60 -9.74 -14.28 -28.47
C GLN A 60 -8.70 -13.16 -28.66
N LYS A 61 -8.47 -12.29 -27.67
CA LYS A 61 -7.45 -11.22 -27.78
C LYS A 61 -6.05 -11.77 -28.06
N TYR A 62 -5.77 -13.02 -27.65
CA TYR A 62 -4.47 -13.65 -27.83
C TYR A 62 -4.28 -14.24 -29.25
N TRP A 63 -5.26 -14.15 -30.12
CA TRP A 63 -5.05 -14.41 -31.57
C TRP A 63 -4.19 -13.32 -32.22
N PHE A 64 -4.23 -12.11 -31.65
CA PHE A 64 -3.54 -10.92 -32.21
C PHE A 64 -2.51 -10.32 -31.26
N LYS A 65 -2.29 -10.93 -30.10
CA LYS A 65 -1.39 -10.43 -29.07
C LYS A 65 -0.78 -11.59 -28.29
N ASP A 66 0.50 -11.48 -27.99
CA ASP A 66 1.18 -12.47 -27.14
C ASP A 66 0.51 -12.62 -25.79
N CYS A 67 0.45 -13.87 -25.32
CA CYS A 67 0.01 -14.18 -23.98
C CYS A 67 1.13 -13.80 -22.96
N PRO A 68 0.78 -13.68 -21.66
CA PRO A 68 1.75 -13.30 -20.65
C PRO A 68 2.98 -14.21 -20.59
N ALA A 69 2.82 -15.52 -20.79
CA ALA A 69 3.95 -16.45 -20.78
C ALA A 69 4.84 -16.25 -22.01
N ARG A 70 4.26 -16.08 -23.22
CA ARG A 70 5.00 -15.86 -24.45
C ARG A 70 5.76 -14.53 -24.41
N TRP A 71 5.11 -13.47 -23.94
CA TRP A 71 5.78 -12.17 -23.75
C TRP A 71 6.97 -12.28 -22.78
N GLU A 72 6.78 -12.89 -21.60
CA GLU A 72 7.84 -13.04 -20.60
C GLU A 72 8.98 -13.94 -21.13
N TRP A 73 8.65 -14.95 -21.91
CA TRP A 73 9.59 -15.82 -22.62
C TRP A 73 10.45 -15.05 -23.63
N SER A 74 9.84 -14.32 -24.56
CA SER A 74 10.56 -13.55 -25.59
C SER A 74 11.49 -12.49 -24.98
N VAL A 75 11.02 -11.83 -23.91
CA VAL A 75 11.82 -10.87 -23.14
C VAL A 75 13.02 -11.56 -22.48
N ALA A 76 12.85 -12.76 -21.94
CA ALA A 76 13.94 -13.51 -21.32
C ALA A 76 15.00 -13.93 -22.35
N GLN A 77 14.59 -14.37 -23.53
CA GLN A 77 15.51 -14.70 -24.63
C GLN A 77 16.32 -13.46 -25.06
N THR A 78 15.67 -12.32 -25.22
CA THR A 78 16.35 -11.05 -25.51
C THR A 78 17.30 -10.65 -24.38
N ALA A 79 16.89 -10.77 -23.13
CA ALA A 79 17.74 -10.48 -21.98
C ALA A 79 19.01 -11.34 -21.98
N GLN A 80 18.86 -12.65 -22.20
CA GLN A 80 19.98 -13.59 -22.25
C GLN A 80 20.92 -13.30 -23.41
N SER A 81 20.41 -13.01 -24.63
CA SER A 81 21.24 -12.65 -25.79
C SER A 81 22.07 -11.38 -25.57
N LEU A 82 21.55 -10.44 -24.76
CA LEU A 82 22.25 -9.22 -24.37
C LEU A 82 23.13 -9.43 -23.10
N GLY A 83 23.19 -10.65 -22.55
CA GLY A 83 23.95 -10.95 -21.36
C GLY A 83 23.40 -10.32 -20.08
N VAL A 84 22.09 -10.02 -20.02
CA VAL A 84 21.41 -9.58 -18.79
C VAL A 84 21.14 -10.81 -17.92
N ALA A 85 21.53 -10.77 -16.66
CA ALA A 85 21.31 -11.88 -15.74
C ALA A 85 19.84 -11.95 -15.31
N VAL A 86 19.13 -12.91 -15.86
CA VAL A 86 17.73 -13.24 -15.56
C VAL A 86 17.62 -14.69 -15.10
N VAL A 87 16.52 -15.05 -14.45
CA VAL A 87 16.24 -16.47 -14.15
C VAL A 87 16.07 -17.26 -15.45
N ASP A 88 16.50 -18.50 -15.46
CA ASP A 88 16.46 -19.32 -16.66
C ASP A 88 15.02 -19.71 -16.98
N HIS A 89 14.55 -19.26 -18.13
CA HIS A 89 13.27 -19.63 -18.70
C HIS A 89 13.46 -20.87 -19.55
N LEU A 90 12.72 -21.95 -19.27
CA LEU A 90 12.96 -23.26 -19.85
C LEU A 90 11.92 -23.70 -20.85
N ALA A 91 10.66 -23.34 -20.61
CA ALA A 91 9.57 -23.71 -21.50
C ALA A 91 8.34 -22.83 -21.33
N ILE A 92 7.58 -22.71 -22.41
CA ILE A 92 6.19 -22.26 -22.38
C ILE A 92 5.26 -23.31 -22.96
N CYS A 93 4.05 -23.37 -22.42
CA CYS A 93 2.99 -24.21 -22.94
C CYS A 93 1.68 -23.42 -23.05
N GLU A 94 1.02 -23.49 -24.20
CA GLU A 94 -0.24 -22.80 -24.45
C GLU A 94 -1.34 -23.81 -24.76
N PHE A 95 -2.50 -23.67 -24.09
CA PHE A 95 -3.68 -24.49 -24.31
C PHE A 95 -4.74 -23.68 -25.06
N TRP A 96 -4.99 -24.05 -26.30
CA TRP A 96 -5.90 -23.38 -27.19
C TRP A 96 -7.19 -24.18 -27.40
N SER A 97 -8.31 -23.47 -27.53
CA SER A 97 -9.60 -23.99 -27.95
C SER A 97 -10.13 -23.21 -29.16
N ALA A 98 -11.28 -23.59 -29.69
CA ALA A 98 -11.95 -22.86 -30.77
C ALA A 98 -12.31 -21.40 -30.38
N ILE A 99 -12.42 -21.10 -29.08
CA ILE A 99 -12.74 -19.74 -28.59
C ILE A 99 -11.50 -18.95 -28.16
N GLY A 100 -10.28 -19.46 -28.41
CA GLY A 100 -9.01 -18.79 -28.09
C GLY A 100 -8.21 -19.48 -26.98
N LEU A 101 -7.21 -18.76 -26.45
CA LEU A 101 -6.29 -19.25 -25.44
C LEU A 101 -7.00 -19.44 -24.09
N GLN A 102 -6.94 -20.66 -23.54
CA GLN A 102 -7.56 -21.01 -22.25
C GLN A 102 -6.60 -20.91 -21.08
N GLU A 103 -5.37 -21.38 -21.28
CA GLU A 103 -4.31 -21.35 -20.25
C GLU A 103 -2.96 -21.14 -20.93
N ASP A 104 -2.10 -20.36 -20.30
CA ASP A 104 -0.67 -20.32 -20.60
C ASP A 104 0.15 -20.71 -19.38
N ILE A 105 1.25 -21.38 -19.64
CA ILE A 105 2.18 -21.89 -18.61
C ILE A 105 3.59 -21.45 -18.97
N LEU A 106 4.29 -20.94 -17.98
CA LEU A 106 5.72 -20.65 -18.05
C LEU A 106 6.45 -21.49 -17.02
N ILE A 107 7.51 -22.18 -17.45
CA ILE A 107 8.38 -22.98 -16.58
C ILE A 107 9.75 -22.32 -16.54
N THR A 108 10.24 -22.08 -15.32
CA THR A 108 11.55 -21.50 -15.08
C THR A 108 12.35 -22.40 -14.13
N ARG A 109 13.67 -22.44 -14.28
CA ARG A 109 14.56 -23.08 -13.32
C ARG A 109 14.56 -22.26 -12.03
N ALA A 110 14.53 -22.92 -10.90
CA ALA A 110 14.69 -22.26 -9.62
C ALA A 110 16.14 -21.77 -9.48
N PHE A 111 16.29 -20.50 -9.21
CA PHE A 111 17.57 -19.91 -8.86
C PHE A 111 17.82 -20.12 -7.37
N ASN A 112 19.03 -20.54 -7.00
CA ASN A 112 19.42 -20.75 -5.60
C ASN A 112 19.66 -19.42 -4.90
N GLY A 113 18.66 -18.58 -4.84
CA GLY A 113 18.74 -17.23 -4.27
C GLY A 113 17.46 -16.83 -3.55
N LYS A 114 17.57 -15.80 -2.72
CA LYS A 114 16.45 -15.19 -2.01
C LYS A 114 16.07 -13.86 -2.66
N PRO A 115 14.79 -13.47 -2.63
CA PRO A 115 14.39 -12.11 -2.99
C PRO A 115 15.15 -11.07 -2.16
N LEU A 116 15.58 -9.98 -2.81
CA LEU A 116 16.43 -8.95 -2.21
C LEU A 116 15.88 -8.40 -0.88
N HIS A 117 14.56 -8.28 -0.74
CA HIS A 117 13.93 -7.80 0.49
C HIS A 117 13.97 -8.80 1.66
N LEU A 118 14.34 -10.06 1.41
CA LEU A 118 14.51 -11.12 2.41
C LEU A 118 15.99 -11.45 2.67
N ALA A 119 16.89 -10.84 1.92
CA ALA A 119 18.32 -11.03 2.08
C ALA A 119 18.87 -10.02 3.11
N ALA A 120 19.72 -10.51 4.01
CA ALA A 120 20.40 -9.67 4.99
C ALA A 120 21.73 -9.14 4.43
N ASN A 121 22.12 -7.94 4.87
CA ASN A 121 23.45 -7.36 4.62
C ASN A 121 23.86 -7.25 3.14
N VAL A 122 22.90 -6.92 2.27
CA VAL A 122 23.18 -6.70 0.85
C VAL A 122 23.71 -5.28 0.66
N ASP A 123 24.87 -5.14 0.01
CA ASP A 123 25.45 -3.86 -0.33
C ASP A 123 24.57 -3.13 -1.39
N PRO A 124 24.01 -1.95 -1.06
CA PRO A 124 23.20 -1.17 -2.00
C PRO A 124 23.95 -0.74 -3.27
N TYR A 125 25.25 -0.49 -3.20
CA TYR A 125 26.05 -0.11 -4.37
C TYR A 125 26.09 -1.23 -5.39
N ARG A 126 26.22 -2.46 -4.95
CA ARG A 126 26.21 -3.64 -5.81
C ARG A 126 24.88 -3.81 -6.56
N VAL A 127 23.77 -3.51 -5.89
CA VAL A 127 22.44 -3.53 -6.51
C VAL A 127 22.30 -2.41 -7.54
N ILE A 128 22.80 -1.21 -7.23
CA ILE A 128 22.79 -0.07 -8.18
C ILE A 128 23.63 -0.41 -9.42
N GLU A 129 24.83 -0.98 -9.27
CA GLU A 129 25.67 -1.39 -10.37
C GLU A 129 25.00 -2.43 -11.26
N PHE A 130 24.36 -3.42 -10.64
CA PHE A 130 23.60 -4.45 -11.37
C PHE A 130 22.47 -3.81 -12.19
N VAL A 131 21.65 -2.94 -11.59
CA VAL A 131 20.55 -2.26 -12.30
C VAL A 131 21.09 -1.39 -13.42
N ASN A 132 22.17 -0.62 -13.17
CA ASN A 132 22.81 0.20 -14.20
C ASN A 132 23.38 -0.65 -15.36
N SER A 133 23.89 -1.84 -15.08
CA SER A 133 24.35 -2.75 -16.13
C SER A 133 23.22 -3.22 -17.03
N CYS A 134 22.03 -3.49 -16.44
CA CYS A 134 20.84 -3.83 -17.20
C CYS A 134 20.36 -2.64 -18.07
N HIS A 135 20.35 -1.44 -17.50
CA HIS A 135 19.97 -0.21 -18.21
C HIS A 135 20.92 0.11 -19.37
N LYS A 136 22.25 -0.09 -19.21
CA LYS A 136 23.23 0.07 -20.29
C LYS A 136 22.99 -0.86 -21.46
N LYS A 137 22.33 -2.01 -21.24
CA LYS A 137 21.94 -2.96 -22.28
C LYS A 137 20.55 -2.66 -22.87
N GLY A 138 20.03 -1.46 -22.64
CA GLY A 138 18.75 -1.00 -23.17
C GLY A 138 17.52 -1.53 -22.43
N MET A 139 17.69 -2.25 -21.30
CA MET A 139 16.59 -2.82 -20.55
C MET A 139 15.96 -1.80 -19.62
N VAL A 140 14.64 -1.71 -19.62
CA VAL A 140 13.82 -1.03 -18.60
C VAL A 140 12.86 -2.03 -18.01
N HIS A 141 12.86 -2.19 -16.67
CA HIS A 141 12.05 -3.22 -16.02
C HIS A 141 10.56 -2.84 -15.87
N GLY A 142 10.28 -1.58 -15.61
CA GLY A 142 8.90 -1.05 -15.46
C GLY A 142 8.17 -1.44 -14.17
N ASP A 143 8.64 -2.46 -13.44
CA ASP A 143 8.16 -2.87 -12.10
C ASP A 143 9.31 -3.42 -11.24
N LEU A 144 10.40 -2.65 -11.17
CA LEU A 144 11.63 -3.05 -10.46
C LEU A 144 11.42 -2.98 -8.95
N HIS A 145 10.94 -4.09 -8.38
CA HIS A 145 10.69 -4.25 -6.95
C HIS A 145 11.73 -5.22 -6.35
N PRO A 146 12.14 -5.07 -5.08
CA PRO A 146 13.12 -5.99 -4.46
C PRO A 146 12.72 -7.46 -4.46
N ALA A 147 11.41 -7.78 -4.60
CA ALA A 147 10.95 -9.15 -4.78
C ALA A 147 11.28 -9.74 -6.16
N ASN A 148 11.57 -8.88 -7.15
CA ASN A 148 11.89 -9.25 -8.53
C ASN A 148 13.41 -9.29 -8.79
N ILE A 149 14.22 -9.02 -7.76
CA ILE A 149 15.68 -9.21 -7.77
C ILE A 149 15.99 -10.34 -6.81
N LEU A 150 16.61 -11.40 -7.32
CA LEU A 150 17.06 -12.53 -6.51
C LEU A 150 18.56 -12.42 -6.29
N ILE A 151 19.02 -12.77 -5.10
CA ILE A 151 20.44 -12.80 -4.75
C ILE A 151 20.81 -14.17 -4.20
N ASP A 152 21.82 -14.79 -4.76
CA ASP A 152 22.45 -15.99 -4.20
C ASP A 152 23.31 -15.58 -3.00
N SER A 153 23.03 -16.16 -1.84
CA SER A 153 23.72 -15.81 -0.59
C SER A 153 25.17 -16.28 -0.54
N SER A 154 25.56 -17.24 -1.38
CA SER A 154 26.91 -17.81 -1.43
C SER A 154 27.84 -17.10 -2.40
N SER A 155 27.35 -16.84 -3.63
CA SER A 155 28.13 -16.16 -4.68
C SER A 155 27.87 -14.65 -4.71
N GLY A 156 26.73 -14.21 -4.16
CA GLY A 156 26.23 -12.86 -4.27
C GLY A 156 25.73 -12.52 -5.69
N GLU A 157 25.55 -13.49 -6.56
CA GLU A 157 25.01 -13.29 -7.91
C GLU A 157 23.60 -12.73 -7.84
N LEU A 158 23.32 -11.71 -8.67
CA LEU A 158 22.01 -11.09 -8.79
C LEU A 158 21.35 -11.49 -10.10
N ARG A 159 20.07 -11.89 -10.03
CA ARG A 159 19.26 -12.19 -11.21
C ARG A 159 17.88 -11.52 -11.13
N LEU A 160 17.35 -11.12 -12.29
CA LEU A 160 16.00 -10.59 -12.38
C LEU A 160 14.98 -11.70 -12.59
N ALA A 161 13.82 -11.52 -11.97
CA ALA A 161 12.65 -12.39 -12.11
C ALA A 161 11.41 -11.53 -12.44
N ASP A 162 10.32 -12.17 -12.89
CA ASP A 162 9.03 -11.54 -13.28
C ASP A 162 9.19 -10.45 -14.34
N LEU A 163 9.63 -10.84 -15.54
CA LEU A 163 9.99 -9.95 -16.65
C LEU A 163 8.80 -9.36 -17.42
N LYS A 164 7.58 -9.45 -16.91
CA LYS A 164 6.35 -9.01 -17.60
C LYS A 164 6.31 -7.53 -17.97
N GLY A 165 6.92 -6.67 -17.13
CA GLY A 165 7.00 -5.24 -17.33
C GLY A 165 8.16 -4.78 -18.18
N VAL A 166 9.10 -5.69 -18.43
CA VAL A 166 10.37 -5.39 -19.09
C VAL A 166 10.17 -5.02 -20.56
N ARG A 167 10.96 -4.06 -20.98
CA ARG A 167 11.08 -3.64 -22.38
C ARG A 167 12.54 -3.39 -22.71
N PHE A 168 12.91 -3.66 -23.96
CA PHE A 168 14.20 -3.29 -24.52
C PHE A 168 13.97 -2.14 -25.51
N GLU A 169 14.66 -1.04 -25.29
CA GLU A 169 14.57 0.17 -26.12
C GLU A 169 15.96 0.44 -26.72
N GLY A 170 16.03 0.62 -28.05
CA GLY A 170 17.31 0.86 -28.76
C GLY A 170 17.97 2.17 -28.33
N ASN A 171 17.18 3.15 -27.86
CA ASN A 171 17.66 4.35 -27.20
C ASN A 171 16.93 4.44 -25.85
N PRO A 172 17.56 4.01 -24.75
CA PRO A 172 16.85 3.87 -23.47
C PRO A 172 16.37 5.22 -22.97
N ASP A 173 15.07 5.29 -22.67
CA ASP A 173 14.45 6.44 -22.05
C ASP A 173 15.02 6.62 -20.62
N GLN A 174 15.91 7.61 -20.48
CA GLN A 174 16.56 7.91 -19.19
C GLN A 174 15.56 8.17 -18.06
N GLU A 175 14.38 8.74 -18.36
CA GLU A 175 13.35 8.97 -17.34
C GLU A 175 12.76 7.66 -16.84
N LYS A 176 12.53 6.68 -17.70
CA LYS A 176 12.08 5.34 -17.28
C LYS A 176 13.14 4.58 -16.48
N GLN A 177 14.41 4.71 -16.84
CA GLN A 177 15.51 4.15 -16.06
C GLN A 177 15.58 4.77 -14.66
N LYS A 178 15.46 6.10 -14.57
CA LYS A 178 15.34 6.78 -13.26
C LYS A 178 14.12 6.32 -12.46
N GLU A 179 12.98 6.08 -13.13
CA GLU A 179 11.78 5.54 -12.48
C GLU A 179 11.99 4.14 -11.91
N ASP A 180 12.71 3.24 -12.60
CA ASP A 180 13.07 1.92 -12.08
C ASP A 180 13.90 2.02 -10.79
N VAL A 181 14.98 2.80 -10.81
CA VAL A 181 15.84 3.02 -9.64
C VAL A 181 15.07 3.67 -8.49
N ALA A 182 14.30 4.70 -8.79
CA ALA A 182 13.49 5.40 -7.79
C ALA A 182 12.41 4.49 -7.18
N TYR A 183 11.83 3.59 -7.97
CA TYR A 183 10.85 2.62 -7.49
C TYR A 183 11.49 1.55 -6.61
N LEU A 184 12.64 1.02 -6.99
CA LEU A 184 13.40 0.08 -6.18
C LEU A 184 13.73 0.68 -4.80
N ASN A 185 14.16 1.93 -4.77
CA ASN A 185 14.51 2.66 -3.53
C ASN A 185 13.36 2.79 -2.52
N ILE A 186 12.10 2.71 -2.95
CA ILE A 186 10.95 2.76 -2.03
C ILE A 186 10.99 1.63 -1.00
N HIS A 187 11.49 0.45 -1.41
CA HIS A 187 11.45 -0.77 -0.63
C HIS A 187 12.85 -1.32 -0.28
N PHE A 188 13.88 -0.78 -0.90
CA PHE A 188 15.29 -1.09 -0.66
C PHE A 188 16.07 0.23 -0.70
N PRO A 189 16.27 0.88 0.46
CA PRO A 189 16.96 2.17 0.54
C PRO A 189 18.36 2.12 -0.03
N MET A 190 18.65 3.04 -0.95
CA MET A 190 19.93 3.15 -1.65
C MET A 190 20.49 4.58 -1.53
N PRO A 191 21.81 4.78 -1.60
CA PRO A 191 22.43 6.09 -1.64
C PRO A 191 22.20 6.76 -3.00
N LEU A 192 21.08 7.48 -3.12
CA LEU A 192 20.68 8.16 -4.36
C LEU A 192 20.91 9.65 -4.30
N SER A 193 21.01 10.30 -5.48
CA SER A 193 21.00 11.76 -5.60
C SER A 193 19.68 12.36 -5.09
N ALA A 194 19.68 13.63 -4.75
CA ALA A 194 18.51 14.36 -4.27
C ALA A 194 17.32 14.26 -5.26
N ASP A 195 17.60 14.36 -6.56
CA ASP A 195 16.58 14.26 -7.62
C ASP A 195 15.92 12.88 -7.67
N LEU A 196 16.70 11.81 -7.56
CA LEU A 196 16.19 10.44 -7.53
C LEU A 196 15.42 10.15 -6.24
N LEU A 197 15.84 10.70 -5.11
CA LEU A 197 15.09 10.61 -3.86
C LEU A 197 13.75 11.33 -3.95
N HIS A 198 13.73 12.52 -4.57
CA HIS A 198 12.49 13.26 -4.82
C HIS A 198 11.55 12.46 -5.76
N LEU A 199 12.08 11.89 -6.83
CA LEU A 199 11.34 11.02 -7.75
C LEU A 199 10.78 9.79 -7.03
N SER A 200 11.58 9.12 -6.19
CA SER A 200 11.20 7.97 -5.37
C SER A 200 10.01 8.31 -4.46
N ASN A 201 10.07 9.44 -3.74
CA ASN A 201 8.98 9.90 -2.89
C ASN A 201 7.71 10.20 -3.71
N ARG A 202 7.84 10.82 -4.88
CA ARG A 202 6.70 11.09 -5.79
C ARG A 202 6.04 9.81 -6.29
N ILE A 203 6.83 8.80 -6.68
CA ILE A 203 6.31 7.48 -7.11
C ILE A 203 5.63 6.78 -5.95
N ARG A 204 6.25 6.80 -4.74
CA ARG A 204 5.67 6.23 -3.53
C ARG A 204 4.29 6.84 -3.25
N SER A 205 4.19 8.16 -3.21
CA SER A 205 2.93 8.86 -2.94
C SER A 205 1.85 8.52 -3.98
N LYS A 206 2.20 8.45 -5.27
CA LYS A 206 1.28 8.02 -6.34
C LYS A 206 0.78 6.58 -6.12
N LYS A 207 1.68 5.63 -5.81
CA LYS A 207 1.32 4.22 -5.56
C LYS A 207 0.45 4.10 -4.29
N MET A 208 0.76 4.83 -3.23
CA MET A 208 -0.06 4.83 -2.01
C MET A 208 -1.44 5.44 -2.24
N ALA A 209 -1.55 6.51 -3.04
CA ALA A 209 -2.82 7.12 -3.44
C ALA A 209 -3.75 6.18 -4.26
N VAL A 210 -3.18 5.17 -4.92
CA VAL A 210 -3.97 4.10 -5.56
C VAL A 210 -4.27 2.96 -4.57
N ARG A 211 -3.28 2.61 -3.76
CA ARG A 211 -3.37 1.46 -2.83
C ARG A 211 -4.43 1.67 -1.75
N TYR A 212 -4.56 2.88 -1.18
CA TYR A 212 -5.53 3.12 -0.09
C TYR A 212 -6.98 2.84 -0.49
N ARG A 213 -7.32 2.98 -1.79
CA ARG A 213 -8.67 2.68 -2.29
C ARG A 213 -9.01 1.20 -2.25
N ARG A 214 -8.00 0.33 -2.12
CA ARG A 214 -8.18 -1.12 -2.06
C ARG A 214 -8.70 -1.62 -0.71
N CYS A 215 -8.71 -0.80 0.34
CA CYS A 215 -9.30 -1.16 1.63
C CYS A 215 -10.81 -1.44 1.56
N LEU A 216 -11.48 -0.97 0.51
CA LEU A 216 -12.90 -1.23 0.21
C LEU A 216 -13.10 -2.19 -0.97
N LYS A 217 -12.07 -2.97 -1.30
CA LYS A 217 -12.11 -4.06 -2.27
C LYS A 217 -11.61 -5.33 -1.61
N GLU A 218 -12.19 -6.46 -1.96
CA GLU A 218 -11.71 -7.74 -1.44
C GLU A 218 -10.27 -8.00 -1.87
N ASN A 219 -9.42 -8.27 -0.90
CA ASN A 219 -8.01 -8.58 -1.07
C ASN A 219 -7.49 -9.39 0.13
N ARG A 220 -6.17 -9.59 0.26
CA ARG A 220 -5.58 -10.33 1.37
C ARG A 220 -5.79 -9.67 2.73
N GLU A 221 -5.83 -8.33 2.76
CA GLU A 221 -5.90 -7.54 4.00
C GLU A 221 -7.34 -7.18 4.37
N PHE A 222 -8.20 -6.91 3.38
CA PHE A 222 -9.57 -6.45 3.60
C PHE A 222 -10.59 -7.35 2.89
N GLY A 223 -11.77 -7.48 3.50
CA GLY A 223 -12.89 -8.20 2.90
C GLY A 223 -14.24 -7.82 3.49
N PRO A 224 -15.33 -8.17 2.79
CA PRO A 224 -16.66 -7.96 3.32
C PRO A 224 -17.00 -9.02 4.37
N GLN A 225 -17.74 -8.60 5.41
CA GLN A 225 -18.44 -9.45 6.34
C GLN A 225 -19.89 -8.99 6.48
N ILE A 226 -20.82 -9.94 6.73
CA ILE A 226 -22.23 -9.66 6.95
C ILE A 226 -22.56 -10.04 8.40
N HIS A 227 -23.05 -9.08 9.17
CA HIS A 227 -23.55 -9.26 10.52
C HIS A 227 -24.97 -8.70 10.59
N GLY A 228 -25.97 -9.58 10.75
CA GLY A 228 -27.37 -9.22 10.63
C GLY A 228 -27.67 -8.58 9.27
N CYS A 229 -28.29 -7.41 9.27
CA CYS A 229 -28.59 -6.63 8.05
C CYS A 229 -27.43 -5.71 7.61
N SER A 230 -26.29 -5.77 8.26
CA SER A 230 -25.18 -4.84 8.04
C SER A 230 -24.05 -5.47 7.25
N LYS A 231 -23.63 -4.80 6.17
CA LYS A 231 -22.42 -5.16 5.42
C LYS A 231 -21.27 -4.32 5.91
N TRP A 232 -20.25 -4.99 6.45
CA TRP A 232 -19.02 -4.40 6.92
C TRP A 232 -17.89 -4.64 5.94
N TRP A 233 -16.97 -3.70 5.82
CA TRP A 233 -15.63 -3.92 5.28
C TRP A 233 -14.68 -4.05 6.46
N VAL A 234 -13.98 -5.17 6.56
CA VAL A 234 -13.18 -5.53 7.75
C VAL A 234 -11.76 -5.85 7.34
N ARG A 235 -10.80 -5.46 8.18
CA ARG A 235 -9.41 -5.87 8.07
C ARG A 235 -9.28 -7.32 8.54
N LYS A 236 -9.08 -8.26 7.62
CA LYS A 236 -9.10 -9.71 7.85
C LYS A 236 -8.21 -10.20 9.01
N PRO A 237 -6.93 -9.72 9.14
CA PRO A 237 -6.06 -10.14 10.25
C PRO A 237 -6.52 -9.69 11.64
N MET A 238 -7.49 -8.76 11.72
CA MET A 238 -8.01 -8.23 12.99
C MET A 238 -9.29 -8.93 13.45
N ILE A 239 -9.78 -9.90 12.67
CA ILE A 239 -11.02 -10.62 12.97
C ILE A 239 -10.80 -11.52 14.19
N ASN A 240 -11.56 -11.28 15.23
CA ASN A 240 -11.60 -12.05 16.46
C ASN A 240 -13.01 -11.99 17.07
N ASN A 241 -13.25 -12.72 18.17
CA ASN A 241 -14.55 -12.79 18.82
C ASN A 241 -15.03 -11.42 19.33
N GLU A 242 -14.14 -10.59 19.84
CA GLU A 242 -14.45 -9.25 20.32
C GLU A 242 -14.94 -8.35 19.17
N LEU A 243 -14.19 -8.31 18.06
CA LEU A 243 -14.60 -7.55 16.89
C LEU A 243 -15.94 -8.05 16.35
N ASN A 244 -16.14 -9.37 16.24
CA ASN A 244 -17.41 -9.95 15.76
C ASN A 244 -18.60 -9.53 16.64
N LYS A 245 -18.44 -9.47 17.97
CA LYS A 245 -19.46 -8.95 18.88
C LYS A 245 -19.79 -7.48 18.59
N ILE A 246 -18.76 -6.64 18.41
CA ILE A 246 -18.94 -5.22 18.06
C ILE A 246 -19.66 -5.07 16.72
N LEU A 247 -19.29 -5.88 15.71
CA LEU A 247 -19.91 -5.79 14.38
C LEU A 247 -21.38 -6.21 14.39
N THR A 248 -21.78 -7.08 15.32
CA THR A 248 -23.16 -7.55 15.48
C THR A 248 -24.03 -6.51 16.20
N THR A 249 -23.52 -5.93 17.29
CA THR A 249 -24.25 -4.96 18.13
C THR A 249 -23.41 -3.70 18.41
N PRO A 250 -23.10 -2.89 17.38
CA PRO A 250 -22.18 -1.75 17.52
C PRO A 250 -22.71 -0.65 18.45
N ASP A 251 -24.03 -0.53 18.61
CA ASP A 251 -24.65 0.49 19.46
C ASP A 251 -24.55 0.18 20.95
N GLU A 252 -24.32 -1.08 21.36
CA GLU A 252 -24.08 -1.45 22.75
C GLU A 252 -22.80 -0.82 23.30
N VAL A 253 -21.78 -0.67 22.45
CA VAL A 253 -20.50 -0.02 22.79
C VAL A 253 -20.65 1.50 22.96
N LEU A 254 -21.75 2.08 22.49
CA LEU A 254 -22.00 3.53 22.49
C LEU A 254 -22.85 4.01 23.67
N GLY A 255 -22.94 3.21 24.72
CA GLY A 255 -23.71 3.51 25.92
C GLY A 255 -22.98 3.21 27.23
N GLY A 256 -23.52 3.67 28.36
CA GLY A 256 -23.03 3.41 29.70
C GLY A 256 -21.57 3.83 29.94
N LYS A 257 -20.82 3.00 30.63
CA LYS A 257 -19.39 3.24 30.99
C LYS A 257 -18.45 3.19 29.79
N SER A 258 -18.88 2.64 28.66
CA SER A 258 -18.12 2.54 27.43
C SER A 258 -18.13 3.82 26.60
N LEU A 259 -19.02 4.75 26.93
CA LEU A 259 -19.19 6.00 26.20
C LEU A 259 -18.02 6.96 26.46
N LEU A 260 -17.32 7.37 25.40
CA LEU A 260 -16.27 8.38 25.47
C LEU A 260 -16.80 9.79 25.13
N LYS A 261 -17.72 9.87 24.15
CA LYS A 261 -18.26 11.15 23.70
C LYS A 261 -19.65 10.97 23.07
N ALA A 262 -20.63 11.71 23.57
CA ALA A 262 -21.93 11.84 22.94
C ALA A 262 -22.03 13.21 22.30
N GLY A 263 -21.93 13.26 20.96
CA GLY A 263 -22.01 14.51 20.20
C GLY A 263 -23.17 14.51 19.20
N ARG A 264 -23.58 15.69 18.83
CA ARG A 264 -24.70 15.90 17.87
C ARG A 264 -24.44 15.26 16.50
N THR A 265 -23.17 15.18 16.06
CA THR A 265 -22.78 14.67 14.74
C THR A 265 -22.17 13.28 14.80
N SER A 266 -21.68 12.85 15.92
CA SER A 266 -21.08 11.53 16.14
C SER A 266 -21.11 11.15 17.60
N THR A 267 -21.20 9.85 17.87
CA THR A 267 -21.09 9.23 19.18
C THR A 267 -19.88 8.30 19.14
N VAL A 268 -19.05 8.32 20.17
CA VAL A 268 -17.82 7.52 20.27
C VAL A 268 -17.86 6.71 21.57
N GLY A 269 -17.59 5.45 21.46
CA GLY A 269 -17.45 4.55 22.60
C GLY A 269 -16.24 3.64 22.42
N HIS A 270 -15.86 2.91 23.46
CA HIS A 270 -14.78 1.94 23.39
C HIS A 270 -15.17 0.59 24.01
N CYS A 271 -14.56 -0.45 23.52
CA CYS A 271 -14.60 -1.77 24.09
C CYS A 271 -13.18 -2.32 24.05
N ASN A 272 -12.60 -2.59 25.22
CA ASN A 272 -11.19 -3.03 25.35
C ASN A 272 -10.23 -2.19 24.47
N ASN A 273 -9.63 -2.84 23.47
CA ASN A 273 -8.64 -2.23 22.56
C ASN A 273 -9.24 -1.63 21.27
N LEU A 274 -10.56 -1.51 21.19
CA LEU A 274 -11.25 -0.96 20.03
C LEU A 274 -12.08 0.27 20.39
N VAL A 275 -12.14 1.21 19.46
CA VAL A 275 -12.99 2.40 19.53
C VAL A 275 -14.00 2.33 18.40
N VAL A 276 -15.27 2.54 18.75
CA VAL A 276 -16.39 2.60 17.81
C VAL A 276 -16.85 4.04 17.69
N LYS A 277 -16.84 4.58 16.48
CA LYS A 277 -17.40 5.90 16.16
C LYS A 277 -18.61 5.73 15.25
N ARG A 278 -19.79 6.09 15.76
CA ARG A 278 -21.03 6.19 14.99
C ARG A 278 -21.21 7.62 14.50
N TYR A 279 -21.49 7.76 13.21
CA TYR A 279 -21.88 9.02 12.62
C TYR A 279 -23.40 9.14 12.61
N ASN A 280 -23.91 10.15 13.31
CA ASN A 280 -25.34 10.40 13.49
C ASN A 280 -25.92 11.08 12.26
N PHE A 281 -27.17 10.77 11.96
CA PHE A 281 -27.90 11.34 10.85
C PHE A 281 -28.05 12.87 11.01
N LYS A 282 -27.87 13.61 9.95
CA LYS A 282 -28.15 15.03 9.87
C LYS A 282 -29.47 15.25 9.12
N LYS A 283 -30.18 16.31 9.49
CA LYS A 283 -31.50 16.77 8.99
C LYS A 283 -31.89 16.30 7.58
N PRO A 284 -33.20 16.02 7.30
CA PRO A 284 -33.73 15.46 6.05
C PRO A 284 -33.44 16.27 4.79
N LEU A 285 -33.25 17.59 4.89
CA LEU A 285 -32.94 18.47 3.76
C LEU A 285 -31.64 18.16 2.99
N ASN A 286 -30.73 17.36 3.55
CA ASN A 286 -29.49 16.98 2.87
C ASN A 286 -29.52 15.55 2.28
N LEU A 287 -30.66 14.86 2.39
CA LEU A 287 -30.82 13.47 1.97
C LEU A 287 -30.43 13.24 0.51
N ILE A 288 -30.88 14.11 -0.40
CA ILE A 288 -30.65 13.96 -1.84
C ILE A 288 -29.15 14.11 -2.18
N LYS A 289 -28.44 15.03 -1.50
CA LYS A 289 -26.98 15.21 -1.68
C LYS A 289 -26.16 14.05 -1.12
N ASP A 290 -26.67 13.34 -0.12
CA ASP A 290 -25.99 12.23 0.55
C ASP A 290 -26.22 10.88 -0.14
N LEU A 291 -27.19 10.78 -1.07
CA LEU A 291 -27.43 9.59 -1.90
C LEU A 291 -26.20 9.17 -2.70
N PHE A 292 -25.49 10.14 -3.28
CA PHE A 292 -24.33 9.91 -4.15
C PHE A 292 -22.99 10.17 -3.47
N ARG A 293 -23.00 10.64 -2.22
CA ARG A 293 -21.77 10.91 -1.46
C ARG A 293 -21.35 9.71 -0.62
N GLN A 294 -20.04 9.52 -0.52
CA GLN A 294 -19.49 8.61 0.47
C GLN A 294 -19.84 9.09 1.88
N THR A 295 -20.19 8.16 2.76
CA THR A 295 -20.39 8.48 4.17
C THR A 295 -19.09 8.95 4.81
N LYS A 296 -19.21 9.69 5.90
CA LYS A 296 -18.05 10.13 6.67
C LYS A 296 -17.24 8.96 7.21
N ALA A 297 -17.89 7.88 7.68
CA ALA A 297 -17.21 6.68 8.13
C ALA A 297 -16.35 6.06 7.04
N ARG A 298 -16.91 5.87 5.85
CA ARG A 298 -16.20 5.29 4.72
C ARG A 298 -15.00 6.14 4.29
N ARG A 299 -15.20 7.46 4.24
CA ARG A 299 -14.11 8.39 3.95
C ARG A 299 -13.02 8.38 5.01
N ALA A 300 -13.38 8.38 6.30
CA ALA A 300 -12.44 8.32 7.40
C ALA A 300 -11.67 6.99 7.42
N PHE A 301 -12.33 5.87 7.12
CA PHE A 301 -11.70 4.55 6.96
C PHE A 301 -10.63 4.56 5.86
N GLN A 302 -10.96 5.09 4.67
CA GLN A 302 -10.02 5.18 3.57
C GLN A 302 -8.84 6.12 3.87
N LEU A 303 -9.10 7.29 4.45
CA LEU A 303 -8.07 8.25 4.80
C LEU A 303 -7.19 7.75 5.94
N GLY A 304 -7.76 7.07 6.96
CA GLY A 304 -6.98 6.45 8.02
C GLY A 304 -6.02 5.39 7.49
N TYR A 305 -6.48 4.54 6.58
CA TYR A 305 -5.60 3.58 5.92
C TYR A 305 -4.56 4.27 5.03
N HIS A 306 -4.89 5.38 4.36
CA HIS A 306 -3.93 6.14 3.58
C HIS A 306 -2.82 6.75 4.46
N LEU A 307 -3.19 7.36 5.61
CA LEU A 307 -2.22 7.86 6.59
C LEU A 307 -1.27 6.75 7.07
N GLU A 308 -1.81 5.58 7.38
CA GLU A 308 -1.01 4.41 7.77
C GLU A 308 -0.01 4.02 6.68
N LEU A 309 -0.44 3.93 5.41
CA LEU A 309 0.42 3.58 4.28
C LEU A 309 1.59 4.56 4.08
N VAL A 310 1.38 5.84 4.36
CA VAL A 310 2.45 6.87 4.26
C VAL A 310 3.19 7.08 5.59
N GLY A 311 2.84 6.29 6.62
CA GLY A 311 3.51 6.31 7.91
C GLY A 311 3.24 7.56 8.74
N ILE A 312 2.03 8.12 8.65
CA ILE A 312 1.52 9.18 9.54
C ILE A 312 0.75 8.50 10.66
N SER A 313 1.12 8.81 11.91
CA SER A 313 0.53 8.17 13.08
C SER A 313 -0.94 8.55 13.25
N THR A 314 -1.81 7.55 13.25
CA THR A 314 -3.26 7.63 13.51
C THR A 314 -3.73 6.29 14.06
N PRO A 315 -4.83 6.22 14.81
CA PRO A 315 -5.42 4.93 15.18
C PRO A 315 -5.67 4.06 13.95
N ARG A 316 -5.22 2.81 13.99
CA ARG A 316 -5.38 1.89 12.86
C ARG A 316 -6.86 1.61 12.63
N VAL A 317 -7.31 1.76 11.37
CA VAL A 317 -8.69 1.46 11.01
C VAL A 317 -8.90 -0.04 10.86
N VAL A 318 -10.00 -0.55 11.46
CA VAL A 318 -10.29 -1.99 11.57
C VAL A 318 -11.50 -2.37 10.75
N ALA A 319 -12.62 -1.67 10.90
CA ALA A 319 -13.84 -1.97 10.15
C ALA A 319 -14.69 -0.72 9.88
N VAL A 320 -15.49 -0.79 8.82
CA VAL A 320 -16.46 0.26 8.47
C VAL A 320 -17.75 -0.34 7.95
N ALA A 321 -18.89 0.21 8.38
CA ALA A 321 -20.21 -0.12 7.84
C ALA A 321 -21.02 1.12 7.49
N GLU A 322 -21.90 0.94 6.51
CA GLU A 322 -22.92 1.93 6.14
C GLU A 322 -24.29 1.25 6.19
N HIS A 323 -25.16 1.74 7.07
CA HIS A 323 -26.56 1.35 7.08
C HIS A 323 -27.32 2.27 6.13
N ARG A 324 -27.78 1.73 5.03
CA ARG A 324 -28.58 2.44 4.05
C ARG A 324 -30.00 1.88 3.99
N SER A 325 -31.00 2.76 3.93
CA SER A 325 -32.38 2.41 3.63
C SER A 325 -32.82 3.22 2.42
N LEU A 326 -33.41 2.56 1.43
CA LEU A 326 -33.79 3.19 0.15
C LEU A 326 -32.67 4.05 -0.48
N GLY A 327 -31.42 3.60 -0.36
CA GLY A 327 -30.24 4.34 -0.83
C GLY A 327 -29.69 5.41 0.12
N PHE A 328 -30.46 5.83 1.12
CA PHE A 328 -30.05 6.84 2.10
C PHE A 328 -29.19 6.28 3.22
N ALA A 329 -28.08 6.93 3.51
CA ALA A 329 -27.23 6.55 4.63
C ALA A 329 -27.84 7.03 5.94
N LEU A 330 -28.47 6.13 6.70
CA LEU A 330 -29.09 6.42 7.99
C LEU A 330 -28.07 6.50 9.12
N ARG A 331 -27.14 5.57 9.16
CA ARG A 331 -26.05 5.50 10.14
C ARG A 331 -24.81 4.96 9.45
N SER A 332 -23.65 5.34 9.94
CA SER A 332 -22.40 4.72 9.53
C SER A 332 -21.47 4.60 10.73
N TYR A 333 -20.70 3.51 10.74
CA TYR A 333 -19.82 3.14 11.85
C TYR A 333 -18.39 3.01 11.35
N LEU A 334 -17.46 3.45 12.18
CA LEU A 334 -16.03 3.26 12.00
C LEU A 334 -15.48 2.62 13.27
N VAL A 335 -14.78 1.49 13.11
CA VAL A 335 -14.06 0.81 14.18
C VAL A 335 -12.57 1.02 13.97
N MET A 336 -11.88 1.42 15.04
CA MET A 336 -10.45 1.70 15.05
C MET A 336 -9.80 1.06 16.28
N GLU A 337 -8.48 0.84 16.23
CA GLU A 337 -7.72 0.48 17.44
C GLU A 337 -7.71 1.65 18.44
N LYS A 338 -7.79 1.33 19.71
CA LYS A 338 -7.62 2.29 20.80
C LYS A 338 -6.12 2.50 21.03
N ILE A 339 -5.69 3.74 21.13
CA ILE A 339 -4.34 4.05 21.59
C ILE A 339 -4.35 3.93 23.12
N ALA A 340 -3.60 2.95 23.64
CA ALA A 340 -3.56 2.68 25.07
C ALA A 340 -3.03 3.89 25.85
N GLU A 341 -3.69 4.22 26.96
CA GLU A 341 -3.29 5.27 27.91
C GLU A 341 -3.01 6.65 27.30
N ALA A 342 -3.44 6.87 26.05
CA ALA A 342 -3.24 8.14 25.40
C ALA A 342 -4.11 9.25 26.00
N LYS A 343 -3.56 10.46 26.03
CA LYS A 343 -4.25 11.69 26.47
C LYS A 343 -4.40 12.67 25.33
N ASP A 344 -5.47 13.46 25.37
CA ASP A 344 -5.62 14.57 24.44
C ASP A 344 -4.48 15.59 24.65
N LEU A 345 -3.86 16.04 23.60
CA LEU A 345 -2.85 17.12 23.69
C LEU A 345 -3.43 18.38 24.34
N ALA A 346 -4.74 18.62 24.17
CA ALA A 346 -5.45 19.72 24.82
C ALA A 346 -5.47 19.63 26.35
N ASP A 347 -5.46 18.43 26.92
CA ASP A 347 -5.56 18.19 28.36
C ASP A 347 -4.19 18.07 29.04
N MET A 348 -3.11 18.10 28.26
CA MET A 348 -1.75 18.01 28.80
C MET A 348 -1.34 19.33 29.46
N ASN A 349 -0.93 19.25 30.71
CA ASN A 349 -0.45 20.38 31.53
C ASN A 349 1.06 20.30 31.83
N TYR A 350 1.77 19.36 31.23
CA TYR A 350 3.21 19.18 31.38
C TYR A 350 3.86 18.92 30.03
N ASP A 351 5.12 19.28 29.89
CA ASP A 351 5.92 18.98 28.71
C ASP A 351 6.49 17.56 28.83
N MET A 352 6.62 16.91 27.69
CA MET A 352 7.30 15.62 27.58
C MET A 352 8.55 15.77 26.71
N PRO A 353 9.63 15.05 27.06
CA PRO A 353 10.84 15.10 26.26
C PRO A 353 10.54 14.82 24.77
N ASN A 354 11.04 15.70 23.89
CA ASN A 354 10.88 15.59 22.44
C ASN A 354 9.45 15.72 21.89
N LEU A 355 8.42 16.04 22.70
CA LEU A 355 7.04 16.11 22.21
C LEU A 355 6.89 17.20 21.13
N THR A 356 7.44 18.38 21.34
CA THR A 356 7.46 19.47 20.34
C THR A 356 8.04 19.00 19.01
N ARG A 357 9.16 18.29 19.05
CA ARG A 357 9.81 17.73 17.87
C ARG A 357 8.96 16.65 17.18
N SER A 358 8.37 15.73 17.96
CA SER A 358 7.51 14.65 17.45
C SER A 358 6.25 15.22 16.80
N LEU A 359 5.64 16.25 17.40
CA LEU A 359 4.49 16.95 16.87
C LEU A 359 4.83 17.67 15.55
N ALA A 360 5.95 18.37 15.49
CA ALA A 360 6.45 19.05 14.30
C ALA A 360 6.66 18.05 13.15
N LYS A 361 7.26 16.89 13.45
CA LYS A 361 7.42 15.80 12.48
C LYS A 361 6.10 15.26 11.98
N LEU A 362 5.12 14.99 12.87
CA LEU A 362 3.79 14.51 12.48
C LEU A 362 3.12 15.47 11.50
N ILE A 363 3.08 16.77 11.83
CA ILE A 363 2.40 17.79 11.03
C ILE A 363 3.17 18.08 9.73
N GLY A 364 4.50 18.16 9.81
CA GLY A 364 5.36 18.34 8.64
C GLY A 364 5.17 17.22 7.63
N LYS A 365 5.25 15.98 8.10
CA LYS A 365 5.00 14.79 7.25
C LYS A 365 3.59 14.77 6.69
N MET A 366 2.58 15.16 7.48
CA MET A 366 1.20 15.26 7.03
C MET A 366 1.08 16.19 5.81
N HIS A 367 1.69 17.37 5.87
CA HIS A 367 1.66 18.33 4.75
C HIS A 367 2.54 17.87 3.57
N ALA A 368 3.71 17.29 3.82
CA ALA A 368 4.59 16.74 2.78
C ALA A 368 3.89 15.65 1.96
N GLU A 369 3.10 14.79 2.61
CA GLU A 369 2.33 13.71 1.96
C GLU A 369 0.99 14.19 1.36
N GLY A 370 0.71 15.49 1.36
CA GLY A 370 -0.47 16.07 0.70
C GLY A 370 -1.74 16.09 1.54
N PHE A 371 -1.65 15.91 2.86
CA PHE A 371 -2.82 15.96 3.74
C PHE A 371 -2.96 17.30 4.45
N VAL A 372 -4.21 17.75 4.56
CA VAL A 372 -4.59 18.96 5.31
C VAL A 372 -5.74 18.62 6.23
N HIS A 373 -5.64 18.95 7.49
CA HIS A 373 -6.70 18.74 8.48
C HIS A 373 -7.46 20.04 8.75
N ARG A 374 -8.68 20.18 8.24
CA ARG A 374 -9.48 21.42 8.34
C ARG A 374 -9.77 21.88 9.77
N ASP A 375 -9.74 20.97 10.74
CA ASP A 375 -9.94 21.25 12.17
C ASP A 375 -8.71 20.76 12.97
N LEU A 376 -7.50 21.17 12.56
CA LEU A 376 -6.27 20.82 13.26
C LEU A 376 -6.19 21.62 14.56
N LYS A 377 -6.54 20.97 15.67
CA LYS A 377 -6.48 21.53 17.03
C LYS A 377 -5.93 20.51 18.00
N ALA A 378 -5.49 20.95 19.17
CA ALA A 378 -4.85 20.12 20.19
C ALA A 378 -5.74 18.92 20.60
N SER A 379 -7.07 19.11 20.71
CA SER A 379 -8.01 18.01 21.04
C SER A 379 -8.24 16.98 19.93
N ASN A 380 -7.63 17.16 18.76
CA ASN A 380 -7.64 16.19 17.68
C ASN A 380 -6.28 15.48 17.52
N ILE A 381 -5.44 15.57 18.55
CA ILE A 381 -4.15 14.90 18.63
C ILE A 381 -4.08 14.17 19.97
N LEU A 382 -3.88 12.86 19.93
CA LEU A 382 -3.60 12.05 21.11
C LEU A 382 -2.10 11.89 21.28
N ILE A 383 -1.65 11.86 22.52
CA ILE A 383 -0.27 11.58 22.89
C ILE A 383 -0.24 10.29 23.71
N ASP A 384 0.54 9.31 23.26
CA ASP A 384 0.74 8.08 24.03
C ASP A 384 1.71 8.30 25.21
N PRO A 385 1.85 7.34 26.13
CA PRO A 385 2.75 7.45 27.29
C PRO A 385 4.23 7.69 26.93
N TYR A 386 4.63 7.41 25.69
CA TYR A 386 6.00 7.58 25.18
C TYR A 386 6.22 8.92 24.46
N GLY A 387 5.21 9.81 24.45
CA GLY A 387 5.29 11.11 23.77
C GLY A 387 5.07 11.08 22.27
N LYS A 388 4.58 9.98 21.72
CA LYS A 388 4.28 9.87 20.29
C LYS A 388 2.89 10.44 20.00
N PRO A 389 2.77 11.42 19.08
CA PRO A 389 1.51 12.02 18.70
C PRO A 389 0.78 11.17 17.64
N TYR A 390 -0.56 11.10 17.75
CA TYR A 390 -1.47 10.44 16.82
C TYR A 390 -2.59 11.40 16.41
N LEU A 391 -2.79 11.53 15.09
CA LEU A 391 -3.87 12.34 14.54
C LEU A 391 -5.18 11.59 14.65
N ILE A 392 -6.21 12.20 15.24
CA ILE A 392 -7.56 11.66 15.36
C ILE A 392 -8.59 12.57 14.67
N ASP A 393 -9.84 12.14 14.66
CA ASP A 393 -10.98 12.84 14.03
C ASP A 393 -10.77 13.19 12.55
N LEU A 394 -10.56 12.15 11.74
CA LEU A 394 -10.24 12.25 10.32
C LEU A 394 -11.36 12.85 9.45
N ASP A 395 -12.47 13.29 10.04
CA ASP A 395 -13.59 13.93 9.33
C ASP A 395 -13.19 15.24 8.63
N GLY A 396 -12.29 15.99 9.26
CA GLY A 396 -11.70 17.20 8.73
C GLY A 396 -10.56 16.99 7.76
N LEU A 397 -10.06 15.76 7.65
CA LEU A 397 -8.90 15.46 6.80
C LEU A 397 -9.27 15.51 5.32
N THR A 398 -8.39 16.13 4.53
CA THR A 398 -8.46 16.15 3.07
C THR A 398 -7.12 15.78 2.50
N TYR A 399 -7.14 15.08 1.36
CA TYR A 399 -5.95 14.75 0.59
C TYR A 399 -5.91 15.61 -0.67
N SER A 400 -4.77 16.25 -0.91
CA SER A 400 -4.43 17.00 -2.10
C SER A 400 -3.04 16.57 -2.54
N ARG A 401 -2.78 16.50 -3.85
CA ARG A 401 -1.45 16.13 -4.34
C ARG A 401 -0.33 17.06 -3.84
N GLN A 402 -0.69 18.32 -3.57
CA GLN A 402 0.22 19.32 -3.06
C GLN A 402 -0.53 20.21 -2.07
N VAL A 403 0.06 20.45 -0.92
CA VAL A 403 -0.42 21.42 0.07
C VAL A 403 0.18 22.78 -0.25
N SER A 404 -0.66 23.80 -0.39
CA SER A 404 -0.17 25.16 -0.58
C SER A 404 0.29 25.76 0.76
N ALA A 405 1.23 26.71 0.72
CA ALA A 405 1.69 27.44 1.90
C ALA A 405 0.50 28.06 2.67
N ARG A 406 -0.49 28.63 1.99
CA ARG A 406 -1.70 29.18 2.61
C ARG A 406 -2.48 28.13 3.42
N MET A 407 -2.60 26.89 2.91
CA MET A 407 -3.28 25.81 3.63
C MET A 407 -2.46 25.36 4.84
N ALA A 408 -1.14 25.25 4.69
CA ALA A 408 -0.21 24.91 5.75
C ALA A 408 -0.26 25.94 6.89
N VAL A 409 -0.16 27.23 6.58
CA VAL A 409 -0.29 28.33 7.54
C VAL A 409 -1.62 28.30 8.28
N SER A 410 -2.72 28.08 7.56
CA SER A 410 -4.05 27.96 8.18
C SER A 410 -4.14 26.81 9.20
N ASN A 411 -3.48 25.68 8.92
CA ASN A 411 -3.39 24.55 9.85
C ASN A 411 -2.53 24.89 11.06
N LEU A 412 -1.35 25.46 10.84
CA LEU A 412 -0.42 25.85 11.91
C LEU A 412 -1.06 26.87 12.86
N LYS A 413 -1.70 27.90 12.35
CA LYS A 413 -2.43 28.92 13.16
C LYS A 413 -3.58 28.33 13.98
N ARG A 414 -4.22 27.27 13.52
CA ARG A 414 -5.26 26.59 14.32
C ARG A 414 -4.65 25.75 15.43
N LEU A 415 -3.55 25.05 15.15
CA LEU A 415 -2.82 24.30 16.16
C LEU A 415 -2.26 25.23 17.23
N GLU A 416 -1.61 26.31 16.81
CA GLU A 416 -1.06 27.35 17.68
C GLU A 416 -2.10 27.87 18.66
N ARG A 417 -3.28 28.29 18.17
CA ARG A 417 -4.39 28.80 19.03
C ARG A 417 -4.84 27.77 20.06
N GLY A 418 -4.76 26.48 19.78
CA GLY A 418 -5.10 25.43 20.72
C GLY A 418 -4.01 25.11 21.74
N LEU A 419 -2.80 25.66 21.55
CA LEU A 419 -1.63 25.44 22.40
C LEU A 419 -1.26 26.69 23.26
N ILE A 420 -1.80 27.86 22.93
CA ILE A 420 -1.52 29.10 23.68
C ILE A 420 -1.90 28.92 25.16
N GLY A 421 -0.98 29.31 26.06
CA GLY A 421 -1.13 29.15 27.51
C GLY A 421 -0.79 27.77 28.06
N LYS A 422 -0.36 26.83 27.23
CA LYS A 422 0.12 25.53 27.68
C LYS A 422 1.63 25.57 27.97
N PRO A 423 2.12 24.81 29.00
CA PRO A 423 3.54 24.75 29.33
C PRO A 423 4.43 24.30 28.16
N LEU A 424 3.89 23.41 27.30
CA LEU A 424 4.51 22.93 26.07
C LEU A 424 4.74 24.05 25.05
N PHE A 425 4.00 25.17 25.11
CA PHE A 425 3.95 26.20 24.09
C PHE A 425 4.61 27.51 24.53
N THR A 426 5.93 27.48 24.63
CA THR A 426 6.72 28.72 24.75
C THR A 426 7.13 29.25 23.36
N LYS A 427 7.52 30.51 23.25
CA LYS A 427 8.08 31.08 21.99
C LYS A 427 9.24 30.25 21.46
N LEU A 428 10.14 29.80 22.35
CA LEU A 428 11.28 28.97 21.98
C LEU A 428 10.89 27.62 21.44
N ASN A 429 9.90 26.95 22.07
CA ASN A 429 9.38 25.70 21.62
C ASN A 429 8.70 25.84 20.25
N TRP A 430 7.99 26.96 20.01
CA TRP A 430 7.37 27.21 18.70
C TRP A 430 8.38 27.44 17.59
N ILE A 431 9.45 28.20 17.83
CA ILE A 431 10.55 28.36 16.87
C ILE A 431 11.21 27.01 16.57
N SER A 432 11.46 26.21 17.60
CA SER A 432 11.99 24.85 17.43
C SER A 432 11.05 23.96 16.63
N PHE A 433 9.73 24.02 16.92
CA PHE A 433 8.70 23.35 16.15
C PHE A 433 8.75 23.75 14.67
N LEU A 434 8.75 25.02 14.35
CA LEU A 434 8.76 25.50 12.96
C LEU A 434 10.01 25.07 12.20
N ARG A 435 11.18 25.06 12.84
CA ARG A 435 12.41 24.55 12.21
C ARG A 435 12.29 23.10 11.82
N VAL A 436 11.83 22.22 12.71
CA VAL A 436 11.65 20.80 12.44
C VAL A 436 10.53 20.59 11.43
N TYR A 437 9.43 21.34 11.55
CA TYR A 437 8.32 21.31 10.60
C TYR A 437 8.77 21.63 9.17
N CYS A 438 9.58 22.67 8.97
CA CYS A 438 10.11 23.06 7.65
C CYS A 438 10.96 21.94 7.04
N LEU A 439 11.83 21.32 7.83
CA LEU A 439 12.66 20.19 7.40
C LEU A 439 11.81 19.00 6.92
N GLU A 440 10.73 18.70 7.63
CA GLU A 440 9.86 17.55 7.30
C GLU A 440 8.87 17.87 6.19
N SER A 441 8.37 19.09 6.09
CA SER A 441 7.34 19.49 5.14
C SER A 441 7.87 19.94 3.79
N GLY A 442 9.15 20.35 3.73
CA GLY A 442 9.76 20.95 2.56
C GLY A 442 9.38 22.42 2.33
N PHE A 443 8.65 23.07 3.26
CA PHE A 443 8.40 24.52 3.23
C PHE A 443 9.59 25.30 3.80
N CYS A 444 9.86 26.47 3.23
CA CYS A 444 10.75 27.45 3.84
C CYS A 444 10.02 28.32 4.87
N LEU A 445 10.72 28.82 5.87
CA LEU A 445 10.13 29.75 6.86
C LEU A 445 9.56 31.01 6.20
N SER A 446 10.21 31.51 5.14
CA SER A 446 9.75 32.63 4.32
C SER A 446 8.39 32.38 3.68
N ASP A 447 8.07 31.13 3.30
CA ASP A 447 6.80 30.76 2.67
C ASP A 447 5.66 30.81 3.66
N LEU A 448 5.97 30.58 4.94
CA LEU A 448 4.95 30.44 5.97
C LEU A 448 4.46 31.76 6.52
N ARG A 449 5.25 32.85 6.46
CA ARG A 449 4.91 34.21 6.97
C ARG A 449 4.07 34.15 8.26
N VAL A 450 4.52 33.30 9.23
CA VAL A 450 3.82 33.03 10.50
C VAL A 450 4.39 33.92 11.59
#